data_6ac6ec83502baa4b51fe4fc90bb27c9c
#
_entry.id   6ac6ec83502baa4b51fe4fc90bb27c9c
#
_cell.length_a   1.000
_cell.length_b   1.000
_cell.length_c   1.000
_cell.angle_alpha   90.00
_cell.angle_beta   90.00
_cell.angle_gamma   90.00
#
_symmetry.space_group_name_H-M   'P 1'
#
loop_
_entity.id
_entity.type
_entity.pdbx_description
1 polymer ?
#
loop_
_entity_poly.entity_id
_entity_poly.type
_entity_poly.pdbx_seq_one_letter_code
_entity_poly.pdbx_strand_id
1 'polypeptide(L)'
;MPHGKPVSSEVGLASWYGPPYANRKGADGTVYDQNAMTAAHRTLPMGSIVRVTNLANDQSVVVRITDRGPFVGDRIIDLSLAAAKATGVYRAGVARVRVEAYAPPIHPGVDPAGKWCVQIGAFPDEADAIKLKNNLLRRYSTAKVIEFAGPTGHWVRINPLKDDRATASQIANSIRVPVPGALPYIVRLN
;
A
#
# COMPACT_ATOMS: atom_id res chain seq x y z
N MET A 1 -15.66 -12.50 -13.27
CA MET A 1 -14.39 -13.13 -12.84
C MET A 1 -13.32 -12.73 -13.86
N PRO A 2 -12.13 -12.30 -13.44
CA PRO A 2 -11.05 -12.05 -14.39
C PRO A 2 -10.72 -13.38 -15.09
N HIS A 3 -10.57 -13.30 -16.41
CA HIS A 3 -10.22 -14.46 -17.25
C HIS A 3 -8.70 -14.50 -17.46
N GLY A 4 -8.14 -15.70 -17.50
CA GLY A 4 -6.72 -15.94 -17.74
C GLY A 4 -5.92 -16.30 -16.49
N LYS A 5 -4.60 -16.49 -16.68
CA LYS A 5 -3.68 -16.75 -15.57
C LYS A 5 -3.31 -15.45 -14.86
N PRO A 6 -3.22 -15.43 -13.52
CA PRO A 6 -2.72 -14.27 -12.82
C PRO A 6 -1.26 -13.99 -13.21
N VAL A 7 -0.91 -12.72 -13.35
CA VAL A 7 0.46 -12.27 -13.65
C VAL A 7 1.33 -12.27 -12.39
N SER A 8 0.72 -12.22 -11.22
CA SER A 8 1.40 -12.37 -9.94
C SER A 8 0.46 -12.94 -8.88
N SER A 9 1.04 -13.64 -7.90
CA SER A 9 0.33 -14.18 -6.74
C SER A 9 1.18 -13.94 -5.50
N GLU A 10 0.55 -13.45 -4.43
CA GLU A 10 1.17 -13.19 -3.14
C GLU A 10 0.28 -13.72 -2.02
N VAL A 11 0.88 -14.25 -0.95
CA VAL A 11 0.17 -14.71 0.26
C VAL A 11 0.66 -13.89 1.45
N GLY A 12 -0.28 -13.34 2.21
CA GLY A 12 0.03 -12.55 3.39
C GLY A 12 -1.21 -12.18 4.18
N LEU A 13 -1.08 -11.23 5.10
CA LEU A 13 -2.18 -10.77 5.92
C LEU A 13 -2.97 -9.66 5.22
N ALA A 14 -4.29 -9.77 5.31
CA ALA A 14 -5.24 -8.72 4.92
C ALA A 14 -5.93 -8.17 6.15
N SER A 15 -6.25 -6.88 6.11
CA SER A 15 -7.18 -6.23 7.01
C SER A 15 -8.19 -5.42 6.17
N TRP A 16 -8.91 -4.53 6.80
CA TRP A 16 -9.83 -3.63 6.12
C TRP A 16 -9.81 -2.26 6.77
N TYR A 17 -10.12 -1.23 6.01
CA TYR A 17 -10.17 0.12 6.53
C TYR A 17 -11.62 0.58 6.76
N GLY A 18 -11.83 1.06 7.98
CA GLY A 18 -13.15 1.37 8.51
C GLY A 18 -13.55 2.83 8.35
N PRO A 19 -14.59 3.26 9.09
CA PRO A 19 -15.24 4.56 8.97
C PRO A 19 -14.38 5.82 8.93
N PRO A 20 -13.19 5.90 9.61
CA PRO A 20 -12.39 7.13 9.57
C PRO A 20 -11.89 7.51 8.17
N TYR A 21 -11.92 6.57 7.24
CA TYR A 21 -11.45 6.76 5.87
C TYR A 21 -12.58 7.09 4.88
N ALA A 22 -13.84 7.00 5.29
CA ALA A 22 -14.98 7.34 4.45
C ALA A 22 -14.88 8.79 3.93
N ASN A 23 -15.22 9.00 2.66
CA ASN A 23 -15.18 10.29 1.96
C ASN A 23 -13.78 10.91 1.77
N ARG A 24 -12.70 10.19 2.02
CA ARG A 24 -11.34 10.63 1.69
C ARG A 24 -10.93 10.18 0.30
N LYS A 25 -10.03 10.95 -0.33
CA LYS A 25 -9.46 10.56 -1.62
C LYS A 25 -8.41 9.48 -1.42
N GLY A 26 -8.54 8.40 -2.18
CA GLY A 26 -7.49 7.41 -2.35
C GLY A 26 -6.30 7.96 -3.14
N ALA A 27 -5.25 7.16 -3.25
CA ALA A 27 -4.04 7.56 -3.97
C ALA A 27 -4.26 7.71 -5.49
N ASP A 28 -5.32 7.10 -6.04
CA ASP A 28 -5.76 7.29 -7.42
C ASP A 28 -6.60 8.56 -7.65
N GLY A 29 -6.87 9.32 -6.57
CA GLY A 29 -7.66 10.54 -6.57
C GLY A 29 -9.18 10.34 -6.47
N THR A 30 -9.68 9.09 -6.49
CA THR A 30 -11.10 8.80 -6.30
C THR A 30 -11.49 8.89 -4.83
N VAL A 31 -12.75 9.25 -4.57
CA VAL A 31 -13.28 9.24 -3.19
C VAL A 31 -13.51 7.80 -2.75
N TYR A 32 -13.04 7.46 -1.56
CA TYR A 32 -13.25 6.13 -0.99
C TYR A 32 -14.74 5.89 -0.72
N ASP A 33 -15.27 4.86 -1.37
CA ASP A 33 -16.60 4.30 -1.11
C ASP A 33 -16.44 2.94 -0.40
N GLN A 34 -16.88 2.86 0.84
CA GLN A 34 -16.81 1.63 1.63
C GLN A 34 -17.64 0.47 1.05
N ASN A 35 -18.63 0.78 0.19
CA ASN A 35 -19.51 -0.19 -0.45
C ASN A 35 -18.98 -0.65 -1.82
N ALA A 36 -17.96 -0.02 -2.36
CA ALA A 36 -17.30 -0.44 -3.59
C ALA A 36 -16.32 -1.59 -3.33
N MET A 37 -16.09 -2.43 -4.34
CA MET A 37 -15.12 -3.53 -4.30
C MET A 37 -13.72 -2.99 -4.62
N THR A 38 -13.07 -2.40 -3.62
CA THR A 38 -11.76 -1.75 -3.74
C THR A 38 -10.80 -2.21 -2.65
N ALA A 39 -9.52 -1.95 -2.86
CA ALA A 39 -8.48 -2.25 -1.87
C ALA A 39 -7.27 -1.31 -2.02
N ALA A 40 -6.46 -1.24 -0.95
CA ALA A 40 -5.15 -0.62 -0.93
C ALA A 40 -4.05 -1.68 -1.04
N HIS A 41 -3.05 -1.44 -1.89
CA HIS A 41 -1.87 -2.29 -2.04
C HIS A 41 -0.63 -1.42 -2.32
N ARG A 42 0.53 -1.82 -1.74
CA ARG A 42 1.75 -0.99 -1.83
C ARG A 42 2.36 -0.93 -3.22
N THR A 43 2.34 -2.03 -3.95
CA THR A 43 3.22 -2.22 -5.12
C THR A 43 2.49 -2.54 -6.43
N LEU A 44 1.23 -2.96 -6.38
CA LEU A 44 0.46 -3.21 -7.60
C LEU A 44 0.14 -1.88 -8.30
N PRO A 45 0.11 -1.84 -9.64
CA PRO A 45 -0.33 -0.65 -10.39
C PRO A 45 -1.72 -0.19 -9.94
N MET A 46 -1.96 1.13 -9.92
CA MET A 46 -3.31 1.67 -9.70
C MET A 46 -4.27 1.16 -10.77
N GLY A 47 -5.50 0.87 -10.37
CA GLY A 47 -6.51 0.30 -11.25
C GLY A 47 -6.38 -1.21 -11.51
N SER A 48 -5.35 -1.87 -10.97
CA SER A 48 -5.20 -3.34 -11.09
C SER A 48 -6.43 -4.06 -10.58
N ILE A 49 -6.85 -5.06 -11.31
CA ILE A 49 -7.92 -5.99 -10.90
C ILE A 49 -7.29 -7.19 -10.20
N VAL A 50 -7.75 -7.46 -9.01
CA VAL A 50 -7.15 -8.44 -8.10
C VAL A 50 -8.23 -9.36 -7.56
N ARG A 51 -7.98 -10.66 -7.56
CA ARG A 51 -8.77 -11.62 -6.79
C ARG A 51 -8.12 -11.81 -5.43
N VAL A 52 -8.89 -11.61 -4.37
CA VAL A 52 -8.48 -11.86 -2.99
C VAL A 52 -9.25 -13.05 -2.46
N THR A 53 -8.54 -14.08 -2.04
CA THR A 53 -9.12 -15.31 -1.46
C THR A 53 -8.69 -15.43 -0.01
N ASN A 54 -9.64 -15.52 0.89
CA ASN A 54 -9.39 -15.81 2.29
C ASN A 54 -9.09 -17.30 2.46
N LEU A 55 -7.89 -17.62 2.94
CA LEU A 55 -7.40 -18.99 3.04
C LEU A 55 -8.03 -19.80 4.18
N ALA A 56 -8.80 -19.16 5.07
CA ALA A 56 -9.49 -19.85 6.15
C ALA A 56 -10.87 -20.39 5.75
N ASN A 57 -11.49 -19.85 4.68
CA ASN A 57 -12.86 -20.20 4.30
C ASN A 57 -13.06 -20.30 2.77
N ASP A 58 -12.00 -20.13 1.99
CA ASP A 58 -11.98 -20.13 0.51
C ASP A 58 -12.91 -19.11 -0.17
N GLN A 59 -13.48 -18.17 0.59
CA GLN A 59 -14.25 -17.07 0.02
C GLN A 59 -13.35 -16.13 -0.74
N SER A 60 -13.76 -15.73 -1.93
CA SER A 60 -13.00 -14.84 -2.78
C SER A 60 -13.82 -13.70 -3.34
N VAL A 61 -13.14 -12.56 -3.57
CA VAL A 61 -13.73 -11.37 -4.16
C VAL A 61 -12.75 -10.76 -5.17
N VAL A 62 -13.31 -10.10 -6.18
CA VAL A 62 -12.54 -9.30 -7.13
C VAL A 62 -12.62 -7.84 -6.73
N VAL A 63 -11.47 -7.21 -6.56
CA VAL A 63 -11.35 -5.81 -6.16
C VAL A 63 -10.47 -5.02 -7.14
N ARG A 64 -10.65 -3.71 -7.16
CA ARG A 64 -9.77 -2.78 -7.85
C ARG A 64 -8.82 -2.14 -6.84
N ILE A 65 -7.55 -2.01 -7.20
CA ILE A 65 -6.56 -1.26 -6.40
C ILE A 65 -6.74 0.22 -6.68
N THR A 66 -7.16 0.97 -5.66
CA THR A 66 -7.45 2.41 -5.72
C THR A 66 -6.61 3.22 -4.74
N ASP A 67 -5.87 2.55 -3.85
CA ASP A 67 -5.11 3.24 -2.82
C ASP A 67 -3.76 2.55 -2.53
N ARG A 68 -2.91 3.26 -1.78
CA ARG A 68 -1.60 2.79 -1.31
C ARG A 68 -1.66 2.44 0.18
N GLY A 69 -1.07 1.34 0.52
CA GLY A 69 -1.03 0.71 1.84
C GLY A 69 -1.11 -0.81 1.69
N PRO A 70 -1.22 -1.55 2.80
CA PRO A 70 -1.11 -1.11 4.19
C PRO A 70 0.31 -0.68 4.58
N PHE A 71 0.39 0.24 5.55
CA PHE A 71 1.65 0.68 6.13
C PHE A 71 1.72 0.32 7.62
N VAL A 72 1.25 -0.87 7.95
CA VAL A 72 1.22 -1.41 9.31
C VAL A 72 1.66 -2.87 9.26
N GLY A 73 2.73 -3.18 9.95
CA GLY A 73 3.27 -4.53 10.08
C GLY A 73 3.55 -5.21 8.74
N ASP A 74 3.22 -6.49 8.68
CA ASP A 74 3.43 -7.41 7.55
C ASP A 74 2.17 -7.59 6.66
N ARG A 75 1.14 -6.77 6.87
CA ARG A 75 -0.05 -6.78 6.00
C ARG A 75 0.31 -6.42 4.57
N ILE A 76 -0.33 -7.09 3.63
CA ILE A 76 -0.09 -6.90 2.18
C ILE A 76 -1.22 -6.15 1.48
N ILE A 77 -2.44 -6.24 2.00
CA ILE A 77 -3.62 -5.61 1.40
C ILE A 77 -4.60 -5.16 2.49
N ASP A 78 -5.23 -4.01 2.30
CA ASP A 78 -6.36 -3.54 3.09
C ASP A 78 -7.60 -3.44 2.20
N LEU A 79 -8.67 -4.13 2.61
CA LEU A 79 -9.92 -4.23 1.84
C LEU A 79 -10.89 -3.11 2.20
N SER A 80 -11.75 -2.74 1.26
CA SER A 80 -12.96 -1.98 1.58
C SER A 80 -13.90 -2.78 2.50
N LEU A 81 -14.84 -2.10 3.15
CA LEU A 81 -15.81 -2.77 4.02
C LEU A 81 -16.61 -3.84 3.27
N ALA A 82 -17.07 -3.54 2.05
CA ALA A 82 -17.81 -4.49 1.23
C ALA A 82 -16.99 -5.72 0.87
N ALA A 83 -15.73 -5.52 0.43
CA ALA A 83 -14.82 -6.61 0.11
C ALA A 83 -14.47 -7.47 1.34
N ALA A 84 -14.24 -6.83 2.49
CA ALA A 84 -13.97 -7.53 3.74
C ALA A 84 -15.16 -8.38 4.22
N LYS A 85 -16.39 -7.87 4.07
CA LYS A 85 -17.59 -8.65 4.37
C LYS A 85 -17.74 -9.84 3.44
N ALA A 86 -17.53 -9.66 2.14
CA ALA A 86 -17.65 -10.72 1.14
C ALA A 86 -16.61 -11.85 1.31
N THR A 87 -15.46 -11.56 1.89
CA THR A 87 -14.39 -12.56 2.14
C THR A 87 -14.34 -13.07 3.59
N GLY A 88 -15.19 -12.54 4.47
CA GLY A 88 -15.16 -12.87 5.90
C GLY A 88 -14.01 -12.22 6.69
N VAL A 89 -13.12 -11.46 6.04
CA VAL A 89 -12.04 -10.70 6.72
C VAL A 89 -12.62 -9.70 7.72
N TYR A 90 -13.80 -9.15 7.44
CA TYR A 90 -14.48 -8.22 8.36
C TYR A 90 -14.67 -8.79 9.77
N ARG A 91 -15.10 -10.04 9.89
CA ARG A 91 -15.34 -10.69 11.19
C ARG A 91 -14.04 -11.05 11.90
N ALA A 92 -13.01 -11.42 11.14
CA ALA A 92 -11.70 -11.79 11.68
C ALA A 92 -10.85 -10.58 12.07
N GLY A 93 -11.16 -9.39 11.52
CA GLY A 93 -10.32 -8.20 11.63
C GLY A 93 -9.04 -8.28 10.77
N VAL A 94 -8.28 -9.37 10.92
CA VAL A 94 -7.11 -9.74 10.14
C VAL A 94 -7.23 -11.20 9.72
N ALA A 95 -6.92 -11.49 8.45
CA ALA A 95 -6.95 -12.86 7.93
C ALA A 95 -5.82 -13.10 6.93
N ARG A 96 -5.37 -14.35 6.81
CA ARG A 96 -4.42 -14.76 5.78
C ARG A 96 -5.12 -14.94 4.45
N VAL A 97 -4.65 -14.25 3.43
CA VAL A 97 -5.25 -14.25 2.09
C VAL A 97 -4.23 -14.57 1.03
N ARG A 98 -4.74 -15.03 -0.13
CA ARG A 98 -4.01 -15.04 -1.40
C ARG A 98 -4.52 -13.89 -2.24
N VAL A 99 -3.59 -13.09 -2.76
CA VAL A 99 -3.83 -11.97 -3.66
C VAL A 99 -3.30 -12.33 -5.02
N GLU A 100 -4.16 -12.43 -6.03
CA GLU A 100 -3.83 -12.77 -7.40
C GLU A 100 -4.14 -11.59 -8.30
N ALA A 101 -3.11 -10.97 -8.85
CA ALA A 101 -3.26 -9.85 -9.79
C ALA A 101 -3.35 -10.36 -11.21
N TYR A 102 -4.30 -9.83 -11.96
CA TYR A 102 -4.46 -10.01 -13.39
C TYR A 102 -3.89 -8.79 -14.11
N ALA A 103 -3.53 -8.93 -15.37
CA ALA A 103 -2.95 -7.82 -16.12
C ALA A 103 -3.80 -6.56 -15.93
N PRO A 104 -3.21 -5.43 -15.48
CA PRO A 104 -3.96 -4.19 -15.41
C PRO A 104 -4.45 -3.81 -16.80
N PRO A 105 -5.59 -3.12 -16.92
CA PRO A 105 -5.96 -2.55 -18.20
C PRO A 105 -4.81 -1.65 -18.66
N ILE A 106 -4.36 -1.83 -19.90
CA ILE A 106 -3.32 -0.99 -20.49
C ILE A 106 -3.95 0.39 -20.69
N HIS A 107 -3.68 1.30 -19.75
CA HIS A 107 -4.05 2.69 -19.91
C HIS A 107 -2.91 3.41 -20.65
N PRO A 108 -3.19 4.15 -21.75
CA PRO A 108 -2.20 4.99 -22.40
C PRO A 108 -1.56 5.95 -21.38
N GLY A 109 -0.23 5.96 -21.30
CA GLY A 109 0.53 6.83 -20.39
C GLY A 109 0.90 6.24 -19.03
N VAL A 110 0.50 5.02 -18.71
CA VAL A 110 1.02 4.32 -17.51
C VAL A 110 2.32 3.65 -17.85
N ASP A 111 3.41 4.10 -17.22
CA ASP A 111 4.70 3.43 -17.30
C ASP A 111 4.61 2.03 -16.66
N PRO A 112 4.82 0.94 -17.40
CA PRO A 112 4.76 -0.42 -16.85
C PRO A 112 5.84 -0.68 -15.79
N ALA A 113 6.99 0.01 -15.86
CA ALA A 113 8.04 -0.07 -14.84
C ALA A 113 7.61 0.62 -13.52
N GLY A 114 6.76 1.65 -13.61
CA GLY A 114 6.27 2.43 -12.48
C GLY A 114 7.33 3.34 -11.88
N LYS A 115 6.87 4.32 -11.12
CA LYS A 115 7.71 5.16 -10.26
C LYS A 115 7.68 4.63 -8.84
N TRP A 116 8.84 4.53 -8.22
CA TRP A 116 8.98 3.90 -6.91
C TRP A 116 9.58 4.85 -5.88
N CYS A 117 9.13 4.76 -4.65
CA CYS A 117 9.70 5.48 -3.53
C CYS A 117 9.86 4.57 -2.30
N VAL A 118 10.61 5.07 -1.32
CA VAL A 118 10.68 4.50 0.01
C VAL A 118 9.87 5.40 0.94
N GLN A 119 8.97 4.80 1.70
CA GLN A 119 8.16 5.47 2.69
C GLN A 119 8.39 4.85 4.05
N ILE A 120 8.75 5.66 5.04
CA ILE A 120 9.19 5.23 6.37
C ILE A 120 8.22 5.78 7.40
N GLY A 121 7.73 4.95 8.29
CA GLY A 121 6.82 5.36 9.37
C GLY A 121 5.98 4.18 9.87
N ALA A 122 4.89 4.46 10.59
CA ALA A 122 4.41 5.80 10.95
C ALA A 122 5.16 6.36 12.17
N PHE A 123 5.39 7.65 12.20
CA PHE A 123 5.90 8.35 13.37
C PHE A 123 4.73 9.04 14.09
N PRO A 124 4.47 8.74 15.36
CA PRO A 124 3.46 9.44 16.14
C PRO A 124 3.79 10.93 16.32
N ASP A 125 5.08 11.25 16.44
CA ASP A 125 5.58 12.61 16.63
C ASP A 125 6.27 13.11 15.35
N GLU A 126 5.89 14.31 14.92
CA GLU A 126 6.49 14.99 13.77
C GLU A 126 7.99 15.26 13.97
N ALA A 127 8.41 15.57 15.21
CA ALA A 127 9.81 15.82 15.52
C ALA A 127 10.71 14.63 15.19
N ASP A 128 10.25 13.39 15.43
CA ASP A 128 10.98 12.19 15.08
C ASP A 128 11.08 11.99 13.57
N ALA A 129 10.01 12.29 12.84
CA ALA A 129 10.03 12.28 11.37
C ALA A 129 11.00 13.33 10.81
N ILE A 130 10.99 14.55 11.34
CA ILE A 130 11.93 15.63 10.96
C ILE A 130 13.37 15.24 11.26
N LYS A 131 13.64 14.66 12.44
CA LYS A 131 14.97 14.21 12.82
C LYS A 131 15.49 13.13 11.87
N LEU A 132 14.66 12.13 11.54
CA LEU A 132 15.03 11.10 10.57
C LEU A 132 15.27 11.73 9.18
N LYS A 133 14.37 12.58 8.70
CA LYS A 133 14.52 13.28 7.42
C LYS A 133 15.85 14.02 7.35
N ASN A 134 16.21 14.78 8.38
CA ASN A 134 17.45 15.56 8.41
C ASN A 134 18.70 14.66 8.36
N ASN A 135 18.68 13.51 9.02
CA ASN A 135 19.75 12.52 8.93
C ASN A 135 19.86 11.92 7.53
N LEU A 136 18.72 11.61 6.90
CA LEU A 136 18.65 11.01 5.58
C LEU A 136 19.02 11.98 4.44
N LEU A 137 18.80 13.29 4.63
CA LEU A 137 19.15 14.33 3.64
C LEU A 137 20.65 14.37 3.32
N ARG A 138 21.52 13.92 4.23
CA ARG A 138 22.97 13.78 3.98
C ARG A 138 23.27 12.79 2.85
N ARG A 139 22.41 11.82 2.63
CA ARG A 139 22.59 10.74 1.63
C ARG A 139 21.53 10.77 0.53
N TYR A 140 20.32 11.23 0.86
CA TYR A 140 19.16 11.22 -0.03
C TYR A 140 18.56 12.63 -0.08
N SER A 141 18.91 13.40 -1.09
CA SER A 141 18.49 14.81 -1.25
C SER A 141 16.96 14.97 -1.41
N THR A 142 16.25 13.90 -1.76
CA THR A 142 14.80 13.89 -1.94
C THR A 142 14.00 13.56 -0.69
N ALA A 143 14.69 13.32 0.46
CA ALA A 143 14.00 12.99 1.71
C ALA A 143 13.13 14.15 2.18
N LYS A 144 11.85 13.86 2.43
CA LYS A 144 10.86 14.83 2.91
C LYS A 144 9.88 14.20 3.89
N VAL A 145 9.37 15.01 4.81
CA VAL A 145 8.22 14.61 5.64
C VAL A 145 6.95 14.76 4.81
N ILE A 146 6.08 13.77 4.92
CA ILE A 146 4.75 13.79 4.33
C ILE A 146 3.73 13.40 5.39
N GLU A 147 2.54 13.94 5.26
CA GLU A 147 1.38 13.58 6.06
C GLU A 147 0.33 12.93 5.18
N PHE A 148 -0.34 11.92 5.70
CA PHE A 148 -1.54 11.39 5.12
C PHE A 148 -2.76 11.93 5.88
N ALA A 149 -3.82 12.19 5.17
CA ALA A 149 -5.10 12.52 5.76
C ALA A 149 -5.63 11.30 6.53
N GLY A 150 -5.39 11.23 7.84
CA GLY A 150 -5.84 10.13 8.71
C GLY A 150 -5.07 10.05 10.02
N PRO A 151 -5.43 9.12 10.89
CA PRO A 151 -4.77 8.93 12.20
C PRO A 151 -3.39 8.26 12.09
N THR A 152 -2.77 8.24 10.93
CA THR A 152 -1.57 7.45 10.63
C THR A 152 -0.25 8.15 10.93
N GLY A 153 -0.29 9.37 11.50
CA GLY A 153 0.93 10.10 11.89
C GLY A 153 1.74 10.64 10.70
N HIS A 154 3.00 10.94 10.99
CA HIS A 154 3.95 11.53 10.06
C HIS A 154 4.78 10.45 9.38
N TRP A 155 5.24 10.73 8.14
CA TRP A 155 6.01 9.80 7.34
C TRP A 155 7.21 10.50 6.71
N VAL A 156 8.30 9.76 6.48
CA VAL A 156 9.42 10.24 5.69
C VAL A 156 9.41 9.51 4.35
N ARG A 157 9.38 10.26 3.24
CA ARG A 157 9.47 9.72 1.89
C ARG A 157 10.79 10.06 1.24
N ILE A 158 11.39 9.09 0.57
CA ILE A 158 12.56 9.24 -0.29
C ILE A 158 12.15 8.83 -1.69
N ASN A 159 12.30 9.71 -2.68
CA ASN A 159 12.20 9.37 -4.08
C ASN A 159 13.64 9.08 -4.58
N PRO A 160 13.94 7.84 -5.00
CA PRO A 160 15.24 7.53 -5.58
C PRO A 160 15.52 8.37 -6.81
N LEU A 161 16.79 8.66 -7.11
CA LEU A 161 17.17 9.35 -8.35
C LEU A 161 16.82 8.54 -9.60
N LYS A 162 16.91 7.22 -9.49
CA LYS A 162 16.31 6.28 -10.44
C LYS A 162 14.99 5.83 -9.83
N ASP A 163 13.89 6.14 -10.47
CA ASP A 163 12.53 5.84 -9.99
C ASP A 163 12.18 4.34 -10.04
N ASP A 164 13.19 3.44 -10.08
CA ASP A 164 13.01 2.01 -10.23
C ASP A 164 12.87 1.28 -8.88
N ARG A 165 12.24 0.10 -8.95
CA ARG A 165 11.97 -0.74 -7.77
C ARG A 165 13.24 -1.26 -7.11
N ALA A 166 14.28 -1.58 -7.88
CA ALA A 166 15.52 -2.15 -7.34
C ALA A 166 16.25 -1.13 -6.48
N THR A 167 16.38 0.11 -6.96
CA THR A 167 16.96 1.22 -6.20
C THR A 167 16.14 1.53 -4.93
N ALA A 168 14.81 1.57 -5.03
CA ALA A 168 13.96 1.74 -3.85
C ALA A 168 14.17 0.62 -2.82
N SER A 169 14.27 -0.64 -3.27
CA SER A 169 14.52 -1.78 -2.38
C SER A 169 15.88 -1.71 -1.69
N GLN A 170 16.94 -1.33 -2.43
CA GLN A 170 18.28 -1.13 -1.85
C GLN A 170 18.27 -0.06 -0.77
N ILE A 171 17.60 1.07 -1.03
CA ILE A 171 17.47 2.16 -0.05
C ILE A 171 16.70 1.66 1.18
N ALA A 172 15.54 1.02 1.00
CA ALA A 172 14.74 0.52 2.11
C ALA A 172 15.52 -0.44 3.02
N ASN A 173 16.27 -1.36 2.42
CA ASN A 173 17.09 -2.33 3.14
C ASN A 173 18.29 -1.71 3.86
N SER A 174 18.76 -0.54 3.41
CA SER A 174 19.93 0.17 4.00
C SER A 174 19.56 1.09 5.16
N ILE A 175 18.29 1.42 5.32
CA ILE A 175 17.83 2.36 6.35
C ILE A 175 17.54 1.63 7.65
N ARG A 176 18.16 2.13 8.73
CA ARG A 176 17.81 1.75 10.11
C ARG A 176 16.95 2.85 10.70
N VAL A 177 15.76 2.48 11.15
CA VAL A 177 14.81 3.40 11.77
C VAL A 177 14.94 3.29 13.29
N PRO A 178 15.28 4.38 13.99
CA PRO A 178 15.53 4.33 15.44
C PRO A 178 14.24 4.34 16.28
N VAL A 179 13.07 4.45 15.64
CA VAL A 179 11.77 4.53 16.32
C VAL A 179 11.07 3.17 16.24
N PRO A 180 10.71 2.56 17.39
CA PRO A 180 10.00 1.29 17.42
C PRO A 180 8.68 1.34 16.62
N GLY A 181 8.45 0.33 15.79
CA GLY A 181 7.24 0.20 14.98
C GLY A 181 7.25 0.97 13.66
N ALA A 182 8.16 1.92 13.47
CA ALA A 182 8.33 2.58 12.19
C ALA A 182 9.22 1.74 11.27
N LEU A 183 8.72 1.41 10.08
CA LEU A 183 9.40 0.55 9.11
C LEU A 183 9.53 1.24 7.76
N PRO A 184 10.58 0.91 6.98
CA PRO A 184 10.68 1.34 5.58
C PRO A 184 9.84 0.43 4.68
N TYR A 185 9.01 1.02 3.84
CA TYR A 185 8.20 0.34 2.83
C TYR A 185 8.57 0.82 1.44
N ILE A 186 8.70 -0.10 0.49
CA ILE A 186 8.73 0.26 -0.92
C ILE A 186 7.31 0.47 -1.42
N VAL A 187 7.09 1.57 -2.13
CA VAL A 187 5.78 1.99 -2.60
C VAL A 187 5.86 2.37 -4.07
N ARG A 188 4.93 1.86 -4.87
CA ARG A 188 4.72 2.30 -6.25
C ARG A 188 3.84 3.54 -6.25
N LEU A 189 4.24 4.59 -6.99
CA LEU A 189 3.52 5.87 -7.01
C LEU A 189 2.43 5.92 -8.10
N ASN A 190 2.53 5.11 -9.14
CA ASN A 190 1.59 5.09 -10.29
C ASN A 190 1.14 3.68 -10.66
#